data_07dbe88c3befb6b4183391ef9e011225
#
_entry.id   07dbe88c3befb6b4183391ef9e011225
#
_cell.length_a   1.000
_cell.length_b   1.000
_cell.length_c   1.000
_cell.angle_alpha   90.00
_cell.angle_beta   90.00
_cell.angle_gamma   90.00
#
_symmetry.space_group_name_H-M   'P 1'
#
loop_
_entity.id
_entity.type
_entity.pdbx_description
1 polymer ?
#
loop_
_entity_poly.entity_id
_entity_poly.type
_entity_poly.pdbx_seq_one_letter_code
_entity_poly.pdbx_strand_id
1 'polypeptide(L)'
;MSVSFPEIPDLETIPTGDMPGDQVHINESHLAKVKILFPRLWDLVDRARAENPYGRAVVAVAGGSGVGKSETGSLVAEGFRRLGVSSYVLSGDNYPHRIPSSNDAERRRVYRVAGAKALADHKLFADDARANLPEWQMTDADADPTQVADHPWLAIYHKAGNAALNHYLGSNTETDFEQLSAILTAFKSGADTLTLKRMGRTPEALWYTDVDVRQVQVLVVEWTHGLNANLHGVDVGILLNSTPAETLAHRRARARDGALDSAFTIAVLTLGSLGRHHRLEFRRTPQPRSVSGGHG
;
A
#
# COMPACT_ATOMS: atom_id res chain seq x y z
N MET A 1 -11.69 21.27 23.12
CA MET A 1 -12.89 20.46 22.82
C MET A 1 -12.49 19.42 21.79
N SER A 2 -12.84 18.14 21.99
CA SER A 2 -12.55 17.10 20.98
C SER A 2 -13.46 17.31 19.76
N VAL A 3 -12.87 17.39 18.57
CA VAL A 3 -13.63 17.52 17.31
C VAL A 3 -14.20 16.16 16.96
N SER A 4 -15.52 16.08 16.76
CA SER A 4 -16.19 14.86 16.28
C SER A 4 -16.17 14.80 14.75
N PHE A 5 -16.26 13.60 14.20
CA PHE A 5 -16.42 13.42 12.76
C PHE A 5 -17.75 14.05 12.30
N PRO A 6 -17.74 14.88 11.23
CA PRO A 6 -18.95 15.55 10.76
C PRO A 6 -19.96 14.57 10.16
N GLU A 7 -21.24 14.97 10.13
CA GLU A 7 -22.26 14.19 9.43
C GLU A 7 -22.04 14.22 7.92
N ILE A 8 -22.20 13.06 7.28
CA ILE A 8 -22.17 12.90 5.84
C ILE A 8 -23.53 12.35 5.40
N PRO A 9 -24.36 13.16 4.75
CA PRO A 9 -25.72 12.75 4.38
C PRO A 9 -25.73 11.67 3.30
N ASP A 10 -24.73 11.68 2.40
CA ASP A 10 -24.66 10.77 1.28
C ASP A 10 -23.21 10.33 1.04
N LEU A 11 -22.98 9.02 1.21
CA LEU A 11 -21.66 8.41 1.08
C LEU A 11 -21.23 8.26 -0.39
N GLU A 12 -22.16 8.24 -1.33
CA GLU A 12 -21.87 8.09 -2.77
C GLU A 12 -21.27 9.36 -3.38
N THR A 13 -21.49 10.50 -2.76
CA THR A 13 -20.96 11.80 -3.22
C THR A 13 -19.54 12.09 -2.77
N ILE A 14 -18.93 11.23 -1.97
CA ILE A 14 -17.58 11.44 -1.45
C ILE A 14 -16.56 11.30 -2.57
N PRO A 15 -15.72 12.33 -2.85
CA PRO A 15 -14.64 12.21 -3.82
C PRO A 15 -13.64 11.13 -3.41
N THR A 16 -13.31 10.26 -4.36
CA THR A 16 -12.36 9.16 -4.15
C THR A 16 -10.93 9.57 -4.49
N GLY A 17 -9.97 8.67 -4.24
CA GLY A 17 -8.57 8.89 -4.58
C GLY A 17 -8.30 8.97 -6.08
N ASP A 18 -7.06 9.27 -6.43
CA ASP A 18 -6.63 9.60 -7.80
C ASP A 18 -6.09 8.42 -8.62
N MET A 19 -6.33 7.18 -8.17
CA MET A 19 -5.97 5.97 -8.92
C MET A 19 -6.88 5.78 -10.12
N PRO A 20 -6.35 5.73 -11.36
CA PRO A 20 -7.17 5.55 -12.56
C PRO A 20 -7.95 4.24 -12.52
N GLY A 21 -9.28 4.33 -12.76
CA GLY A 21 -10.17 3.18 -12.84
C GLY A 21 -10.43 2.48 -11.51
N ASP A 22 -10.10 3.10 -10.38
CA ASP A 22 -10.48 2.57 -9.06
C ASP A 22 -11.97 2.79 -8.80
N GLN A 23 -12.64 1.71 -8.36
CA GLN A 23 -14.02 1.76 -7.87
C GLN A 23 -13.99 1.66 -6.35
N VAL A 24 -14.29 2.76 -5.69
CA VAL A 24 -14.31 2.87 -4.23
C VAL A 24 -15.76 2.83 -3.78
N HIS A 25 -16.10 1.85 -2.95
CA HIS A 25 -17.44 1.67 -2.40
C HIS A 25 -17.45 1.93 -0.90
N ILE A 26 -17.80 3.15 -0.52
CA ILE A 26 -17.90 3.55 0.88
C ILE A 26 -19.23 3.06 1.45
N ASN A 27 -19.19 2.48 2.66
CA ASN A 27 -20.36 2.00 3.36
C ASN A 27 -20.32 2.37 4.85
N GLU A 28 -21.43 2.10 5.56
CA GLU A 28 -21.59 2.43 6.99
C GLU A 28 -20.51 1.82 7.90
N SER A 29 -19.96 0.65 7.54
CA SER A 29 -18.90 0.04 8.34
C SER A 29 -17.59 0.81 8.23
N HIS A 30 -17.29 1.38 7.05
CA HIS A 30 -16.15 2.28 6.88
C HIS A 30 -16.34 3.58 7.64
N LEU A 31 -17.54 4.16 7.56
CA LEU A 31 -17.92 5.38 8.30
C LEU A 31 -17.79 5.18 9.81
N ALA A 32 -18.29 4.07 10.35
CA ALA A 32 -18.22 3.77 11.78
C ALA A 32 -16.75 3.72 12.28
N LYS A 33 -15.87 3.09 11.51
CA LYS A 33 -14.43 3.04 11.83
C LYS A 33 -13.81 4.43 11.85
N VAL A 34 -14.12 5.26 10.83
CA VAL A 34 -13.56 6.60 10.73
C VAL A 34 -14.09 7.51 11.85
N LYS A 35 -15.38 7.43 12.20
CA LYS A 35 -15.95 8.16 13.34
C LYS A 35 -15.19 7.92 14.65
N ILE A 36 -14.74 6.68 14.89
CA ILE A 36 -13.99 6.32 16.10
C ILE A 36 -12.58 6.92 16.09
N LEU A 37 -11.87 6.87 14.95
CA LEU A 37 -10.47 7.30 14.88
C LEU A 37 -10.31 8.82 14.69
N PHE A 38 -11.30 9.49 14.10
CA PHE A 38 -11.18 10.86 13.61
C PHE A 38 -10.86 11.89 14.69
N PRO A 39 -11.47 11.87 15.89
CA PRO A 39 -11.13 12.84 16.92
C PRO A 39 -9.62 12.87 17.26
N ARG A 40 -9.03 11.69 17.38
CA ARG A 40 -7.60 11.55 17.65
C ARG A 40 -6.75 11.97 16.45
N LEU A 41 -7.20 11.59 15.25
CA LEU A 41 -6.54 11.97 14.00
C LEU A 41 -6.53 13.48 13.84
N TRP A 42 -7.65 14.14 14.09
CA TRP A 42 -7.76 15.60 14.04
C TRP A 42 -6.71 16.29 14.92
N ASP A 43 -6.61 15.90 16.18
CA ASP A 43 -5.65 16.48 17.12
C ASP A 43 -4.19 16.31 16.67
N LEU A 44 -3.87 15.16 16.04
CA LEU A 44 -2.51 14.89 15.55
C LEU A 44 -2.20 15.72 14.29
N VAL A 45 -3.16 15.79 13.36
CA VAL A 45 -3.00 16.51 12.10
C VAL A 45 -2.98 18.02 12.34
N ASP A 46 -3.83 18.53 13.24
CA ASP A 46 -3.85 19.96 13.57
C ASP A 46 -2.50 20.41 14.16
N ARG A 47 -1.90 19.60 15.04
CA ARG A 47 -0.53 19.87 15.54
C ARG A 47 0.50 19.82 14.42
N ALA A 48 0.47 18.82 13.55
CA ALA A 48 1.41 18.70 12.45
C ALA A 48 1.32 19.92 11.51
N ARG A 49 0.08 20.41 11.25
CA ARG A 49 -0.15 21.61 10.47
C ARG A 49 0.38 22.86 11.16
N ALA A 50 0.16 22.98 12.47
CA ALA A 50 0.67 24.12 13.25
C ALA A 50 2.20 24.15 13.32
N GLU A 51 2.87 23.00 13.29
CA GLU A 51 4.32 22.87 13.26
C GLU A 51 4.93 23.12 11.86
N ASN A 52 4.12 23.06 10.78
CA ASN A 52 4.57 23.28 9.41
C ASN A 52 4.41 24.75 8.99
N PRO A 53 5.44 25.44 8.44
CA PRO A 53 5.37 26.84 8.05
C PRO A 53 4.28 27.18 7.02
N TYR A 54 3.85 26.20 6.24
CA TYR A 54 2.81 26.36 5.22
C TYR A 54 1.44 25.87 5.68
N GLY A 55 1.30 25.45 6.96
CA GLY A 55 0.05 24.91 7.50
C GLY A 55 -0.38 23.59 6.88
N ARG A 56 0.55 22.78 6.40
CA ARG A 56 0.31 21.53 5.66
C ARG A 56 0.71 20.31 6.46
N ALA A 57 -0.05 19.21 6.31
CA ALA A 57 0.27 17.92 6.90
C ALA A 57 -0.03 16.76 5.94
N VAL A 58 0.68 15.65 6.12
CA VAL A 58 0.51 14.41 5.35
C VAL A 58 0.02 13.29 6.27
N VAL A 59 -1.10 12.70 5.91
CA VAL A 59 -1.69 11.52 6.57
C VAL A 59 -1.49 10.31 5.68
N ALA A 60 -0.92 9.22 6.18
CA ALA A 60 -0.88 7.95 5.47
C ALA A 60 -1.94 6.99 6.00
N VAL A 61 -2.73 6.39 5.10
CA VAL A 61 -3.66 5.29 5.39
C VAL A 61 -3.08 4.03 4.78
N ALA A 62 -2.55 3.16 5.63
CA ALA A 62 -1.87 1.94 5.24
C ALA A 62 -2.64 0.68 5.67
N GLY A 63 -2.35 -0.43 5.02
CA GLY A 63 -2.96 -1.73 5.33
C GLY A 63 -2.87 -2.71 4.16
N GLY A 64 -3.26 -3.94 4.37
CA GLY A 64 -3.27 -4.99 3.34
C GLY A 64 -4.24 -4.70 2.18
N SER A 65 -4.21 -5.54 1.15
CA SER A 65 -5.19 -5.45 0.06
C SER A 65 -6.59 -5.77 0.57
N GLY A 66 -7.60 -5.00 0.11
CA GLY A 66 -9.02 -5.20 0.46
C GLY A 66 -9.42 -4.80 1.88
N VAL A 67 -8.56 -4.12 2.67
CA VAL A 67 -8.86 -3.71 4.05
C VAL A 67 -9.69 -2.42 4.15
N GLY A 68 -9.96 -1.74 3.03
CA GLY A 68 -10.71 -0.49 3.00
C GLY A 68 -9.86 0.78 3.11
N LYS A 69 -8.62 0.76 2.58
CA LYS A 69 -7.74 1.95 2.59
C LYS A 69 -8.31 3.11 1.80
N SER A 70 -8.73 2.87 0.57
CA SER A 70 -9.26 3.90 -0.33
C SER A 70 -10.55 4.49 0.22
N GLU A 71 -11.43 3.65 0.78
CA GLU A 71 -12.66 4.06 1.44
C GLU A 71 -12.37 4.91 2.69
N THR A 72 -11.42 4.45 3.53
CA THR A 72 -11.00 5.18 4.74
C THR A 72 -10.30 6.50 4.39
N GLY A 73 -9.40 6.49 3.39
CA GLY A 73 -8.70 7.69 2.94
C GLY A 73 -9.66 8.77 2.42
N SER A 74 -10.64 8.35 1.62
CA SER A 74 -11.70 9.24 1.10
C SER A 74 -12.56 9.82 2.22
N LEU A 75 -12.99 9.01 3.19
CA LEU A 75 -13.75 9.45 4.36
C LEU A 75 -12.95 10.42 5.25
N VAL A 76 -11.69 10.12 5.50
CA VAL A 76 -10.79 10.99 6.27
C VAL A 76 -10.66 12.35 5.60
N ALA A 77 -10.41 12.37 4.29
CA ALA A 77 -10.30 13.60 3.52
C ALA A 77 -11.62 14.39 3.54
N GLU A 78 -12.76 13.71 3.39
CA GLU A 78 -14.08 14.36 3.47
C GLU A 78 -14.35 14.96 4.86
N GLY A 79 -13.98 14.24 5.91
CA GLY A 79 -14.09 14.76 7.28
C GLY A 79 -13.32 16.07 7.47
N PHE A 80 -12.10 16.17 6.95
CA PHE A 80 -11.33 17.40 6.97
C PHE A 80 -12.00 18.51 6.15
N ARG A 81 -12.44 18.22 4.91
CA ARG A 81 -13.11 19.21 4.03
C ARG A 81 -14.34 19.82 4.69
N ARG A 82 -15.19 19.01 5.32
CA ARG A 82 -16.40 19.46 5.99
C ARG A 82 -16.13 20.33 7.23
N LEU A 83 -14.96 20.20 7.81
CA LEU A 83 -14.48 21.05 8.90
C LEU A 83 -13.65 22.25 8.41
N GLY A 84 -13.69 22.56 7.12
CA GLY A 84 -13.01 23.71 6.53
C GLY A 84 -11.52 23.51 6.26
N VAL A 85 -11.02 22.28 6.35
CA VAL A 85 -9.61 21.96 6.05
C VAL A 85 -9.54 21.27 4.69
N SER A 86 -9.08 21.98 3.66
CA SER A 86 -8.97 21.46 2.31
C SER A 86 -8.03 20.26 2.25
N SER A 87 -8.46 19.19 1.57
CA SER A 87 -7.71 17.94 1.51
C SER A 87 -7.75 17.29 0.13
N TYR A 88 -6.69 16.56 -0.19
CA TYR A 88 -6.55 15.78 -1.42
C TYR A 88 -6.16 14.33 -1.07
N VAL A 89 -6.72 13.35 -1.80
CA VAL A 89 -6.39 11.93 -1.64
C VAL A 89 -5.48 11.48 -2.79
N LEU A 90 -4.25 11.09 -2.43
CA LEU A 90 -3.25 10.59 -3.35
C LEU A 90 -3.13 9.07 -3.18
N SER A 91 -3.24 8.33 -4.28
CA SER A 91 -3.03 6.89 -4.25
C SER A 91 -1.56 6.52 -4.46
N GLY A 92 -0.98 5.82 -3.48
CA GLY A 92 0.35 5.26 -3.58
C GLY A 92 0.46 4.10 -4.58
N ASP A 93 -0.66 3.51 -5.00
CA ASP A 93 -0.70 2.46 -6.01
C ASP A 93 -0.30 2.96 -7.42
N ASN A 94 -0.16 4.28 -7.61
CA ASN A 94 0.44 4.88 -8.80
C ASN A 94 1.98 4.77 -8.83
N TYR A 95 2.66 4.39 -7.73
CA TYR A 95 4.12 4.50 -7.59
C TYR A 95 4.94 3.18 -7.60
N PRO A 96 4.43 1.99 -7.93
CA PRO A 96 5.31 0.90 -8.34
C PRO A 96 6.14 1.29 -9.58
N HIS A 97 7.32 0.67 -9.74
CA HIS A 97 8.13 0.87 -10.95
C HIS A 97 7.50 0.22 -12.18
N ARG A 98 6.64 -0.78 -11.98
CA ARG A 98 6.00 -1.58 -13.03
C ARG A 98 4.49 -1.48 -12.92
N ILE A 99 3.81 -1.53 -14.05
CA ILE A 99 2.35 -1.71 -14.09
C ILE A 99 1.94 -3.01 -13.37
N PRO A 100 0.70 -3.13 -12.87
CA PRO A 100 0.29 -4.28 -12.06
C PRO A 100 0.62 -5.64 -12.66
N SER A 101 0.31 -5.89 -13.93
CA SER A 101 0.59 -7.17 -14.60
C SER A 101 2.07 -7.52 -14.70
N SER A 102 2.91 -6.52 -15.00
CA SER A 102 4.36 -6.68 -15.07
C SER A 102 4.99 -6.86 -13.68
N ASN A 103 4.40 -6.22 -12.66
CA ASN A 103 4.84 -6.40 -11.28
C ASN A 103 4.51 -7.80 -10.76
N ASP A 104 3.35 -8.35 -11.10
CA ASP A 104 2.98 -9.73 -10.76
C ASP A 104 3.87 -10.75 -11.48
N ALA A 105 4.24 -10.49 -12.74
CA ALA A 105 5.22 -11.32 -13.45
C ALA A 105 6.60 -11.29 -12.77
N GLU A 106 7.05 -10.11 -12.31
CA GLU A 106 8.32 -9.99 -11.60
C GLU A 106 8.29 -10.67 -10.22
N ARG A 107 7.20 -10.57 -9.48
CA ARG A 107 7.01 -11.30 -8.22
C ARG A 107 7.14 -12.82 -8.43
N ARG A 108 6.49 -13.36 -9.48
CA ARG A 108 6.64 -14.79 -9.86
C ARG A 108 8.07 -15.12 -10.20
N ARG A 109 8.73 -14.28 -11.01
CA ARG A 109 10.12 -14.47 -11.38
C ARG A 109 11.04 -14.54 -10.16
N VAL A 110 10.90 -13.60 -9.23
CA VAL A 110 11.72 -13.55 -8.00
C VAL A 110 11.52 -14.81 -7.16
N TYR A 111 10.29 -15.23 -6.96
CA TYR A 111 9.95 -16.44 -6.23
C TYR A 111 10.55 -17.68 -6.88
N ARG A 112 10.31 -17.86 -8.18
CA ARG A 112 10.69 -19.05 -8.95
C ARG A 112 12.18 -19.21 -9.11
N VAL A 113 12.87 -18.11 -9.39
CA VAL A 113 14.34 -18.13 -9.53
C VAL A 113 15.00 -18.52 -8.21
N ALA A 114 14.56 -17.96 -7.09
CA ALA A 114 15.10 -18.30 -5.79
C ALA A 114 14.83 -19.75 -5.41
N GLY A 115 13.58 -20.23 -5.64
CA GLY A 115 13.21 -21.61 -5.40
C GLY A 115 14.02 -22.61 -6.24
N ALA A 116 14.12 -22.38 -7.55
CA ALA A 116 14.88 -23.23 -8.46
C ALA A 116 16.38 -23.23 -8.13
N LYS A 117 16.94 -22.07 -7.79
CA LYS A 117 18.34 -21.98 -7.34
C LYS A 117 18.57 -22.81 -6.07
N ALA A 118 17.69 -22.74 -5.10
CA ALA A 118 17.80 -23.51 -3.86
C ALA A 118 17.75 -25.01 -4.13
N LEU A 119 16.92 -25.48 -5.07
CA LEU A 119 16.91 -26.90 -5.47
C LEU A 119 18.24 -27.32 -6.11
N ALA A 120 18.82 -26.47 -6.94
CA ALA A 120 20.12 -26.73 -7.54
C ALA A 120 21.25 -26.81 -6.48
N ASP A 121 21.28 -25.85 -5.57
CA ASP A 121 22.26 -25.77 -4.47
C ASP A 121 22.19 -27.01 -3.54
N HIS A 122 20.99 -27.55 -3.34
CA HIS A 122 20.77 -28.77 -2.54
C HIS A 122 20.83 -30.06 -3.35
N LYS A 123 21.14 -30.01 -4.66
CA LYS A 123 21.16 -31.16 -5.58
C LYS A 123 19.81 -31.88 -5.68
N LEU A 124 18.73 -31.15 -5.52
CA LEU A 124 17.34 -31.63 -5.59
C LEU A 124 16.65 -31.30 -6.91
N PHE A 125 17.33 -30.61 -7.84
CA PHE A 125 16.81 -30.34 -9.17
C PHE A 125 16.98 -31.57 -10.07
N ALA A 126 16.34 -32.67 -9.66
CA ALA A 126 16.40 -34.00 -10.26
C ALA A 126 15.08 -34.36 -10.97
N ASP A 127 14.92 -35.62 -11.37
CA ASP A 127 13.88 -36.09 -12.29
C ASP A 127 12.46 -35.64 -11.95
N ASP A 128 12.03 -35.78 -10.69
CA ASP A 128 10.69 -35.37 -10.26
C ASP A 128 10.49 -33.84 -10.35
N ALA A 129 11.44 -33.05 -9.86
CA ALA A 129 11.36 -31.59 -9.95
C ALA A 129 11.42 -31.10 -11.40
N ARG A 130 12.24 -31.73 -12.24
CA ARG A 130 12.35 -31.40 -13.69
C ARG A 130 11.08 -31.74 -14.45
N ALA A 131 10.42 -32.84 -14.09
CA ALA A 131 9.21 -33.26 -14.76
C ALA A 131 8.00 -32.36 -14.42
N ASN A 132 7.83 -31.99 -13.16
CA ASN A 132 6.61 -31.32 -12.70
C ASN A 132 6.71 -29.79 -12.70
N LEU A 133 7.87 -29.21 -12.35
CA LEU A 133 8.01 -27.77 -12.13
C LEU A 133 7.59 -26.90 -13.33
N PRO A 134 7.94 -27.22 -14.61
CA PRO A 134 7.53 -26.40 -15.75
C PRO A 134 6.01 -26.31 -15.94
N GLU A 135 5.29 -27.42 -15.77
CA GLU A 135 3.82 -27.45 -15.88
C GLU A 135 3.16 -26.70 -14.71
N TRP A 136 3.64 -26.92 -13.49
CA TRP A 136 3.10 -26.26 -12.31
C TRP A 136 3.34 -24.74 -12.32
N GLN A 137 4.43 -24.27 -12.89
CA GLN A 137 4.66 -22.84 -13.05
C GLN A 137 3.70 -22.16 -14.02
N MET A 138 3.09 -22.89 -14.97
CA MET A 138 2.06 -22.34 -15.86
C MET A 138 0.73 -22.09 -15.14
N THR A 139 0.47 -22.83 -14.07
CA THR A 139 -0.80 -22.81 -13.32
C THR A 139 -0.67 -22.21 -11.91
N ASP A 140 0.53 -21.75 -11.53
CA ASP A 140 0.90 -21.33 -10.17
C ASP A 140 0.82 -22.46 -9.12
N ALA A 141 0.68 -23.72 -9.55
CA ALA A 141 0.67 -24.89 -8.66
C ALA A 141 2.04 -25.14 -7.99
N ASP A 142 3.11 -24.58 -8.56
CA ASP A 142 4.45 -24.59 -7.97
C ASP A 142 4.54 -23.84 -6.61
N ALA A 143 3.54 -23.04 -6.25
CA ALA A 143 3.44 -22.38 -4.96
C ALA A 143 2.44 -23.03 -4.00
N ASP A 144 1.81 -24.14 -4.38
CA ASP A 144 0.80 -24.83 -3.57
C ASP A 144 1.45 -25.62 -2.42
N PRO A 145 1.21 -25.24 -1.15
CA PRO A 145 1.79 -25.93 -0.01
C PRO A 145 1.26 -27.37 0.17
N THR A 146 0.12 -27.71 -0.40
CA THR A 146 -0.46 -29.07 -0.30
C THR A 146 0.34 -30.11 -1.06
N GLN A 147 1.07 -29.68 -2.12
CA GLN A 147 1.92 -30.55 -2.94
C GLN A 147 3.19 -31.03 -2.19
N VAL A 148 3.55 -30.40 -1.08
CA VAL A 148 4.77 -30.74 -0.30
C VAL A 148 4.72 -32.17 0.24
N ALA A 149 3.53 -32.70 0.55
CA ALA A 149 3.36 -34.05 1.08
C ALA A 149 3.85 -35.12 0.07
N ASP A 150 3.53 -34.94 -1.21
CA ASP A 150 3.88 -35.87 -2.28
C ASP A 150 5.24 -35.53 -2.93
N HIS A 151 5.66 -34.26 -2.84
CA HIS A 151 6.87 -33.72 -3.43
C HIS A 151 7.73 -32.97 -2.39
N PRO A 152 8.45 -33.66 -1.48
CA PRO A 152 9.15 -33.03 -0.36
C PRO A 152 10.18 -31.97 -0.73
N TRP A 153 10.74 -31.98 -1.94
CA TRP A 153 11.66 -30.97 -2.45
C TRP A 153 11.00 -29.57 -2.55
N LEU A 154 9.67 -29.51 -2.71
CA LEU A 154 8.94 -28.24 -2.70
C LEU A 154 9.11 -27.45 -1.39
N ALA A 155 9.33 -28.10 -0.26
CA ALA A 155 9.57 -27.41 0.99
C ALA A 155 10.77 -26.46 0.91
N ILE A 156 11.85 -26.87 0.24
CA ILE A 156 13.06 -26.07 0.01
C ILE A 156 12.76 -24.97 -1.02
N TYR A 157 12.06 -25.32 -2.11
CA TYR A 157 11.63 -24.39 -3.14
C TYR A 157 10.79 -23.26 -2.56
N HIS A 158 9.73 -23.60 -1.79
CA HIS A 158 8.85 -22.64 -1.16
C HIS A 158 9.58 -21.76 -0.14
N LYS A 159 10.45 -22.35 0.68
CA LYS A 159 11.21 -21.59 1.69
C LYS A 159 12.06 -20.50 1.03
N ALA A 160 12.80 -20.84 0.00
CA ALA A 160 13.65 -19.90 -0.71
C ALA A 160 12.84 -18.88 -1.50
N GLY A 161 11.79 -19.33 -2.22
CA GLY A 161 10.90 -18.47 -2.97
C GLY A 161 10.19 -17.44 -2.08
N ASN A 162 9.63 -17.88 -0.97
CA ASN A 162 8.97 -17.01 0.01
C ASN A 162 9.94 -16.00 0.64
N ALA A 163 11.16 -16.41 0.95
CA ALA A 163 12.17 -15.50 1.49
C ALA A 163 12.53 -14.40 0.50
N ALA A 164 12.77 -14.75 -0.76
CA ALA A 164 13.09 -13.80 -1.82
C ALA A 164 11.90 -12.87 -2.12
N LEU A 165 10.69 -13.41 -2.20
CA LEU A 165 9.48 -12.64 -2.41
C LEU A 165 9.22 -11.65 -1.26
N ASN A 166 9.39 -12.09 0.00
CA ASN A 166 9.24 -11.22 1.15
C ASN A 166 10.24 -10.05 1.15
N HIS A 167 11.47 -10.30 0.68
CA HIS A 167 12.47 -9.25 0.52
C HIS A 167 12.14 -8.27 -0.61
N TYR A 168 11.49 -8.75 -1.67
CA TYR A 168 11.09 -7.94 -2.82
C TYR A 168 9.85 -7.06 -2.52
N LEU A 169 8.85 -7.61 -1.84
CA LEU A 169 7.59 -6.92 -1.56
C LEU A 169 7.80 -5.66 -0.71
N GLY A 170 7.37 -4.52 -1.23
CA GLY A 170 7.55 -3.22 -0.58
C GLY A 170 8.99 -2.75 -0.46
N SER A 171 9.89 -3.26 -1.31
CA SER A 171 11.26 -2.77 -1.43
C SER A 171 11.36 -1.62 -2.45
N ASN A 172 12.49 -0.91 -2.44
CA ASN A 172 12.80 0.10 -3.46
C ASN A 172 12.93 -0.49 -4.88
N THR A 173 13.08 -1.80 -5.02
CA THR A 173 13.11 -2.48 -6.32
C THR A 173 11.70 -2.67 -6.91
N GLU A 174 10.70 -2.79 -6.06
CA GLU A 174 9.29 -2.89 -6.46
C GLU A 174 8.67 -1.52 -6.64
N THR A 175 9.03 -0.56 -5.80
CA THR A 175 8.27 0.66 -5.53
C THR A 175 9.17 1.89 -5.49
N ASP A 176 8.72 2.96 -6.14
CA ASP A 176 9.39 4.26 -6.19
C ASP A 176 9.07 5.12 -4.97
N PHE A 177 9.66 4.76 -3.82
CA PHE A 177 9.54 5.54 -2.60
C PHE A 177 10.21 6.91 -2.70
N GLU A 178 11.26 7.03 -3.52
CA GLU A 178 11.98 8.29 -3.71
C GLU A 178 11.09 9.33 -4.37
N GLN A 179 10.43 8.99 -5.48
CA GLN A 179 9.51 9.88 -6.17
C GLN A 179 8.36 10.33 -5.25
N LEU A 180 7.73 9.37 -4.55
CA LEU A 180 6.63 9.72 -3.66
C LEU A 180 7.10 10.59 -2.48
N SER A 181 8.24 10.27 -1.87
CA SER A 181 8.82 11.10 -0.79
C SER A 181 9.16 12.52 -1.25
N ALA A 182 9.66 12.68 -2.47
CA ALA A 182 9.91 13.99 -3.08
C ALA A 182 8.62 14.80 -3.23
N ILE A 183 7.52 14.16 -3.66
CA ILE A 183 6.19 14.78 -3.78
C ILE A 183 5.69 15.24 -2.39
N LEU A 184 5.77 14.38 -1.37
CA LEU A 184 5.35 14.73 -0.01
C LEU A 184 6.18 15.89 0.56
N THR A 185 7.49 15.89 0.28
CA THR A 185 8.39 16.97 0.67
C THR A 185 8.05 18.29 -0.03
N ALA A 186 7.82 18.27 -1.34
CA ALA A 186 7.41 19.42 -2.12
C ALA A 186 6.09 20.01 -1.60
N PHE A 187 5.09 19.16 -1.33
CA PHE A 187 3.83 19.57 -0.72
C PHE A 187 4.06 20.30 0.59
N LYS A 188 4.80 19.71 1.52
CA LYS A 188 5.09 20.27 2.85
C LYS A 188 5.95 21.54 2.80
N SER A 189 6.67 21.74 1.71
CA SER A 189 7.52 22.94 1.46
C SER A 189 6.77 24.06 0.72
N GLY A 190 5.45 23.95 0.58
CA GLY A 190 4.63 25.03 0.06
C GLY A 190 4.47 25.05 -1.46
N ALA A 191 4.76 23.95 -2.17
CA ALA A 191 4.54 23.88 -3.62
C ALA A 191 3.08 24.24 -3.99
N ASP A 192 2.92 25.03 -5.06
CA ASP A 192 1.62 25.41 -5.59
C ASP A 192 0.98 24.29 -6.43
N THR A 193 1.82 23.51 -7.09
CA THR A 193 1.42 22.41 -7.99
C THR A 193 2.27 21.18 -7.73
N LEU A 194 1.65 20.02 -7.81
CA LEU A 194 2.33 18.73 -7.76
C LEU A 194 2.12 17.99 -9.08
N THR A 195 3.21 17.55 -9.71
CA THR A 195 3.15 16.66 -10.87
C THR A 195 3.02 15.23 -10.40
N LEU A 196 1.82 14.67 -10.49
CA LEU A 196 1.48 13.36 -9.95
C LEU A 196 1.42 12.29 -11.04
N LYS A 197 2.07 11.16 -10.78
CA LYS A 197 2.02 9.98 -11.63
C LYS A 197 0.63 9.37 -11.64
N ARG A 198 0.19 8.89 -12.80
CA ARG A 198 -1.02 8.11 -13.01
C ARG A 198 -0.64 6.80 -13.68
N MET A 199 -0.98 5.70 -13.06
CA MET A 199 -0.67 4.39 -13.57
C MET A 199 -1.94 3.59 -13.82
N GLY A 200 -2.28 3.39 -15.11
CA GLY A 200 -3.34 2.48 -15.51
C GLY A 200 -2.90 1.01 -15.47
N ARG A 201 -3.67 0.16 -16.13
CA ARG A 201 -3.46 -1.30 -16.12
C ARG A 201 -2.65 -1.81 -17.32
N THR A 202 -2.42 -0.97 -18.33
CA THR A 202 -1.64 -1.31 -19.50
C THR A 202 -0.38 -0.44 -19.58
N PRO A 203 0.69 -0.88 -20.29
CA PRO A 203 1.93 -0.12 -20.42
C PRO A 203 1.73 1.30 -20.97
N GLU A 204 0.76 1.45 -21.86
CA GLU A 204 0.43 2.73 -22.52
C GLU A 204 -0.34 3.68 -21.60
N ALA A 205 -0.91 3.17 -20.51
CA ALA A 205 -1.69 3.93 -19.54
C ALA A 205 -0.81 4.44 -18.39
N LEU A 206 0.28 5.11 -18.73
CA LEU A 206 1.17 5.80 -17.80
C LEU A 206 1.31 7.26 -18.24
N TRP A 207 0.92 8.19 -17.36
CA TRP A 207 1.05 9.62 -17.61
C TRP A 207 1.26 10.40 -16.31
N TYR A 208 1.48 11.69 -16.43
CA TYR A 208 1.59 12.61 -15.32
C TYR A 208 0.52 13.70 -15.43
N THR A 209 0.01 14.15 -14.29
CA THR A 209 -0.99 15.22 -14.20
C THR A 209 -0.54 16.24 -13.18
N ASP A 210 -0.58 17.51 -13.58
CA ASP A 210 -0.36 18.61 -12.64
C ASP A 210 -1.63 18.87 -11.84
N VAL A 211 -1.48 18.88 -10.52
CA VAL A 211 -2.57 19.10 -9.56
C VAL A 211 -2.27 20.37 -8.79
N ASP A 212 -3.20 21.32 -8.83
CA ASP A 212 -3.14 22.54 -8.02
C ASP A 212 -3.38 22.19 -6.53
N VAL A 213 -2.40 22.46 -5.69
CA VAL A 213 -2.44 22.18 -4.25
C VAL A 213 -2.28 23.42 -3.39
N ARG A 214 -2.43 24.62 -3.97
CA ARG A 214 -2.29 25.90 -3.25
C ARG A 214 -3.20 25.99 -2.04
N GLN A 215 -4.41 25.50 -2.16
CA GLN A 215 -5.40 25.51 -1.09
C GLN A 215 -5.42 24.23 -0.25
N VAL A 216 -4.69 23.18 -0.65
CA VAL A 216 -4.67 21.90 0.06
C VAL A 216 -3.82 22.03 1.32
N GLN A 217 -4.43 21.68 2.46
CA GLN A 217 -3.79 21.71 3.77
C GLN A 217 -3.46 20.31 4.29
N VAL A 218 -4.23 19.29 3.87
CA VAL A 218 -4.01 17.90 4.24
C VAL A 218 -3.93 17.02 3.00
N LEU A 219 -2.78 16.37 2.82
CA LEU A 219 -2.59 15.34 1.80
C LEU A 219 -2.79 13.97 2.45
N VAL A 220 -3.76 13.21 1.96
CA VAL A 220 -4.05 11.84 2.44
C VAL A 220 -3.46 10.85 1.45
N VAL A 221 -2.42 10.12 1.84
CA VAL A 221 -1.80 9.06 1.04
C VAL A 221 -2.45 7.73 1.42
N GLU A 222 -3.25 7.16 0.53
CA GLU A 222 -3.77 5.82 0.73
C GLU A 222 -2.88 4.81 0.00
N TRP A 223 -2.30 3.85 0.75
CA TRP A 223 -1.36 2.91 0.16
C TRP A 223 -1.03 1.71 1.05
N THR A 224 -0.82 0.55 0.44
CA THR A 224 -0.36 -0.65 1.16
C THR A 224 0.96 -0.39 1.90
N HIS A 225 1.86 0.37 1.30
CA HIS A 225 3.20 0.69 1.85
C HIS A 225 3.27 2.08 2.50
N GLY A 226 2.13 2.73 2.80
CA GLY A 226 2.07 4.10 3.34
C GLY A 226 2.80 4.32 4.68
N LEU A 227 3.15 3.25 5.40
CA LEU A 227 3.95 3.29 6.63
C LEU A 227 5.29 2.56 6.50
N ASN A 228 5.77 2.35 5.27
CA ASN A 228 7.10 1.78 5.03
C ASN A 228 8.19 2.77 5.47
N ALA A 229 9.28 2.25 6.04
CA ALA A 229 10.40 3.07 6.52
C ALA A 229 11.11 3.87 5.40
N ASN A 230 11.00 3.43 4.15
CA ASN A 230 11.56 4.12 2.98
C ASN A 230 10.68 5.30 2.50
N LEU A 231 9.44 5.42 2.98
CA LEU A 231 8.57 6.56 2.66
C LEU A 231 8.79 7.69 3.67
N HIS A 232 9.27 8.82 3.20
CA HIS A 232 9.54 10.00 4.01
C HIS A 232 8.48 11.09 3.80
N GLY A 233 8.28 11.96 4.79
CA GLY A 233 7.37 13.10 4.70
C GLY A 233 5.97 12.86 5.29
N VAL A 234 5.65 11.67 5.77
CA VAL A 234 4.40 11.37 6.47
C VAL A 234 4.45 11.90 7.91
N ASP A 235 3.43 12.63 8.33
CA ASP A 235 3.31 13.18 9.69
C ASP A 235 2.49 12.26 10.61
N VAL A 236 1.38 11.73 10.11
CA VAL A 236 0.46 10.88 10.86
C VAL A 236 0.14 9.62 10.08
N GLY A 237 0.26 8.46 10.72
CA GLY A 237 -0.04 7.18 10.12
C GLY A 237 -1.27 6.51 10.71
N ILE A 238 -2.12 5.96 9.85
CA ILE A 238 -3.25 5.09 10.18
C ILE A 238 -2.94 3.70 9.62
N LEU A 239 -2.89 2.70 10.47
CA LEU A 239 -2.75 1.31 10.04
C LEU A 239 -4.10 0.60 10.14
N LEU A 240 -4.65 0.19 9.00
CA LEU A 240 -5.81 -0.68 8.93
C LEU A 240 -5.33 -2.13 8.92
N ASN A 241 -5.76 -2.87 9.92
CA ASN A 241 -5.35 -4.25 10.08
C ASN A 241 -6.54 -5.20 9.96
N SER A 242 -6.39 -6.23 9.15
CA SER A 242 -7.31 -7.36 9.04
C SER A 242 -6.58 -8.60 8.56
N THR A 243 -7.15 -9.75 8.86
CA THR A 243 -6.63 -11.02 8.36
C THR A 243 -6.93 -11.21 6.87
N PRO A 244 -6.15 -12.03 6.15
CA PRO A 244 -6.46 -12.39 4.77
C PRO A 244 -7.87 -12.98 4.58
N ALA A 245 -8.38 -13.72 5.58
CA ALA A 245 -9.71 -14.29 5.55
C ALA A 245 -10.81 -13.23 5.60
N GLU A 246 -10.68 -12.22 6.49
CA GLU A 246 -11.64 -11.12 6.60
C GLU A 246 -11.72 -10.27 5.34
N THR A 247 -10.61 -10.12 4.61
CA THR A 247 -10.56 -9.31 3.39
C THR A 247 -10.88 -10.08 2.11
N LEU A 248 -11.04 -11.40 2.17
CA LEU A 248 -11.21 -12.25 0.98
C LEU A 248 -12.44 -11.85 0.13
N ALA A 249 -13.58 -11.60 0.76
CA ALA A 249 -14.81 -11.19 0.07
C ALA A 249 -14.63 -9.85 -0.67
N HIS A 250 -14.01 -8.87 -0.04
CA HIS A 250 -13.72 -7.56 -0.65
C HIS A 250 -12.73 -7.66 -1.80
N ARG A 251 -11.71 -8.53 -1.69
CA ARG A 251 -10.74 -8.77 -2.77
C ARG A 251 -11.40 -9.43 -3.99
N ARG A 252 -12.28 -10.41 -3.76
CA ARG A 252 -13.07 -11.06 -4.82
C ARG A 252 -13.99 -10.06 -5.53
N ALA A 253 -14.64 -9.17 -4.79
CA ALA A 253 -15.51 -8.15 -5.36
C ALA A 253 -14.74 -7.13 -6.23
N ARG A 254 -13.50 -6.78 -5.86
CA ARG A 254 -12.66 -5.85 -6.64
C ARG A 254 -12.08 -6.45 -7.92
N ALA A 255 -11.96 -7.78 -8.03
CA ALA A 255 -11.42 -8.52 -9.19
C ALA A 255 -10.11 -7.94 -9.78
N ARG A 256 -9.29 -7.28 -8.95
CA ARG A 256 -8.07 -6.59 -9.38
C ARG A 256 -6.85 -7.50 -9.47
N ASP A 257 -6.83 -8.55 -8.66
CA ASP A 257 -5.64 -9.32 -8.36
C ASP A 257 -5.54 -10.60 -9.20
N GLY A 258 -6.10 -10.62 -10.42
CA GLY A 258 -6.04 -11.77 -11.31
C GLY A 258 -6.74 -13.01 -10.74
N ALA A 259 -6.13 -14.19 -10.87
CA ALA A 259 -6.63 -15.43 -10.27
C ALA A 259 -6.41 -15.40 -8.74
N LEU A 260 -7.36 -14.82 -8.01
CA LEU A 260 -7.29 -14.66 -6.53
C LEU A 260 -7.13 -15.98 -5.77
N ASP A 261 -7.45 -17.08 -6.41
CA ASP A 261 -7.41 -18.42 -5.84
C ASP A 261 -6.13 -19.19 -6.26
N SER A 262 -5.20 -18.58 -7.01
CA SER A 262 -3.94 -19.24 -7.29
C SER A 262 -3.09 -19.35 -6.01
N ALA A 263 -2.37 -20.46 -5.87
CA ALA A 263 -1.49 -20.71 -4.74
C ALA A 263 -0.44 -19.61 -4.58
N PHE A 264 0.05 -19.07 -5.69
CA PHE A 264 1.02 -17.95 -5.69
C PHE A 264 0.40 -16.65 -5.16
N THR A 265 -0.82 -16.31 -5.60
CA THR A 265 -1.52 -15.11 -5.08
C THR A 265 -1.75 -15.22 -3.58
N ILE A 266 -2.13 -16.39 -3.09
CA ILE A 266 -2.29 -16.66 -1.64
C ILE A 266 -0.95 -16.46 -0.91
N ALA A 267 0.16 -16.94 -1.46
CA ALA A 267 1.50 -16.74 -0.89
C ALA A 267 1.88 -15.26 -0.80
N VAL A 268 1.69 -14.47 -1.87
CA VAL A 268 1.93 -13.02 -1.89
C VAL A 268 1.13 -12.30 -0.81
N LEU A 269 -0.15 -12.62 -0.68
CA LEU A 269 -1.04 -11.98 0.30
C LEU A 269 -0.68 -12.35 1.74
N THR A 270 -0.27 -13.59 1.97
CA THR A 270 0.16 -14.06 3.30
C THR A 270 1.43 -13.36 3.73
N LEU A 271 2.44 -13.29 2.86
CA LEU A 271 3.71 -12.61 3.15
C LEU A 271 3.52 -11.09 3.33
N GLY A 272 2.69 -10.47 2.53
CA GLY A 272 2.36 -9.05 2.67
C GLY A 272 1.61 -8.71 3.96
N SER A 273 1.05 -9.70 4.68
CA SER A 273 0.37 -9.54 5.97
C SER A 273 1.22 -9.92 7.18
N LEU A 274 2.30 -10.68 6.99
CA LEU A 274 3.22 -11.07 8.06
C LEU A 274 3.97 -9.83 8.60
N GLY A 275 3.77 -9.53 9.88
CA GLY A 275 4.39 -8.38 10.58
C GLY A 275 3.40 -7.30 11.00
N ARG A 276 2.12 -7.45 10.72
CA ARG A 276 1.07 -6.50 11.11
C ARG A 276 0.18 -7.13 12.17
N HIS A 277 0.46 -6.85 13.45
CA HIS A 277 -0.41 -7.25 14.56
C HIS A 277 -1.64 -6.35 14.66
N HIS A 278 -2.78 -6.92 15.04
CA HIS A 278 -4.08 -6.29 15.21
C HIS A 278 -4.05 -5.05 16.11
N ARG A 279 -3.93 -3.85 15.52
CA ARG A 279 -4.22 -2.59 16.23
C ARG A 279 -4.39 -1.43 15.24
N LEU A 280 -5.33 -0.54 15.50
CA LEU A 280 -5.29 0.83 15.00
C LEU A 280 -4.11 1.51 15.72
N GLU A 281 -2.97 1.62 15.06
CA GLU A 281 -1.81 2.30 15.59
C GLU A 281 -1.65 3.65 14.90
N PHE A 282 -1.64 4.71 15.71
CA PHE A 282 -1.15 6.00 15.29
C PHE A 282 0.37 6.03 15.54
N ARG A 283 1.15 6.11 14.48
CA ARG A 283 2.60 6.34 14.58
C ARG A 283 2.92 7.77 14.22
N ARG A 284 3.62 8.46 15.11
CA ARG A 284 4.35 9.69 14.77
C ARG A 284 5.65 9.25 14.09
N THR A 285 5.87 9.66 12.86
CA THR A 285 7.17 9.44 12.20
C THR A 285 8.19 10.36 12.88
N PRO A 286 9.34 9.86 13.36
CA PRO A 286 10.38 10.74 13.91
C PRO A 286 10.88 11.68 12.79
N GLN A 287 10.82 12.97 13.02
CA GLN A 287 11.51 13.94 12.15
C GLN A 287 13.02 13.72 12.26
N PRO A 288 13.77 13.75 11.15
CA PRO A 288 15.22 13.78 11.22
C PRO A 288 15.63 15.02 12.01
N ARG A 289 16.42 14.84 13.06
CA ARG A 289 16.97 15.95 13.81
C ARG A 289 17.76 16.83 12.85
N SER A 290 17.40 18.10 12.75
CA SER A 290 18.21 19.11 12.08
C SER A 290 19.58 19.10 12.78
N VAL A 291 20.61 18.70 12.05
CA VAL A 291 21.99 18.91 12.48
C VAL A 291 22.22 20.41 12.36
N SER A 292 22.08 21.12 13.48
CA SER A 292 22.55 22.50 13.58
C SER A 292 24.07 22.44 13.45
N GLY A 293 24.56 22.81 12.26
CA GLY A 293 25.98 23.05 12.04
C GLY A 293 26.44 24.20 12.95
N GLY A 294 27.08 23.84 14.05
CA GLY A 294 27.88 24.79 14.82
C GLY A 294 29.08 25.15 13.99
N HIS A 295 29.09 26.37 13.44
CA HIS A 295 30.33 27.03 13.05
C HIS A 295 30.95 27.59 14.34
N GLY A 296 32.05 27.01 14.73
CA GLY A 296 33.01 27.52 15.66
C GLY A 296 34.37 27.47 15.02
#